data_f753376aa56e187ba54b217960e3595e
#
_entry.id   f753376aa56e187ba54b217960e3595e
#
_cell.length_a   1.000
_cell.length_b   1.000
_cell.length_c   1.000
_cell.angle_alpha   90.00
_cell.angle_beta   90.00
_cell.angle_gamma   90.00
#
_symmetry.space_group_name_H-M   'P 1'
#
loop_
_entity.id
_entity.type
_entity.pdbx_description
1 polymer ?
#
loop_
_entity_poly.entity_id
_entity_poly.type
_entity_poly.pdbx_seq_one_letter_code
_entity_poly.pdbx_strand_id
1 'polypeptide(L)'
;MSDLVIETKKLTKIYGEQTAVNSVNLHVKPGRIYGLLGRNGAGKTTIMKMILGLTPITSGEVDVFGQNIKGHEKRIYPRIGAIIEAPGFYPNLTGTENLEIFAKLRGTPQPNAVKNALEVVGLPYKDKKLFSKYSL
;
A
#
# COMPACT_ATOMS: atom_id res chain seq x y z
N MET A 1 -13.94 19.17 -8.82
CA MET A 1 -13.35 18.12 -7.98
C MET A 1 -12.99 16.93 -8.86
N SER A 2 -11.85 16.35 -8.64
CA SER A 2 -11.45 15.14 -9.35
C SER A 2 -12.25 13.94 -8.81
N ASP A 3 -12.88 13.19 -9.71
CA ASP A 3 -13.52 11.92 -9.37
C ASP A 3 -12.52 10.78 -9.25
N LEU A 4 -11.23 11.10 -9.23
CA LEU A 4 -10.15 10.11 -9.17
C LEU A 4 -9.79 9.78 -7.73
N VAL A 5 -9.56 8.49 -7.48
CA VAL A 5 -9.06 8.00 -6.19
C VAL A 5 -7.57 8.24 -6.06
N ILE A 6 -6.83 8.00 -7.14
CA ILE A 6 -5.40 8.30 -7.24
C ILE A 6 -5.16 9.05 -8.55
N GLU A 7 -4.45 10.16 -8.46
CA GLU A 7 -4.00 10.92 -9.60
C GLU A 7 -2.52 11.28 -9.41
N THR A 8 -1.72 11.04 -10.42
CA THR A 8 -0.34 11.53 -10.45
C THR A 8 -0.17 12.52 -11.59
N LYS A 9 0.58 13.58 -11.36
CA LYS A 9 0.83 14.64 -12.33
C LYS A 9 2.33 14.79 -12.54
N LYS A 10 2.80 14.33 -13.69
CA LYS A 10 4.23 14.35 -14.08
C LYS A 10 5.12 13.77 -12.98
N LEU A 11 4.66 12.69 -12.34
CA LEU A 11 5.37 12.06 -11.24
C LEU A 11 6.73 11.56 -11.72
N THR A 12 7.78 12.00 -11.04
CA THR A 12 9.16 11.72 -11.43
C THR A 12 10.01 11.33 -10.24
N LYS A 13 10.84 10.31 -10.43
CA LYS A 13 11.85 9.88 -9.47
C LYS A 13 13.19 9.70 -10.15
N ILE A 14 14.18 10.41 -9.64
CA ILE A 14 15.57 10.34 -10.11
C ILE A 14 16.46 9.90 -8.94
N TYR A 15 17.25 8.88 -9.18
CA TYR A 15 18.30 8.39 -8.28
C TYR A 15 19.65 8.68 -8.93
N GLY A 16 20.38 9.69 -8.43
CA GLY A 16 21.64 10.09 -9.05
C GLY A 16 21.46 10.45 -10.52
N GLU A 17 22.06 9.66 -11.42
CA GLU A 17 21.94 9.85 -12.87
C GLU A 17 20.80 9.03 -13.49
N GLN A 18 20.18 8.13 -12.73
CA GLN A 18 19.14 7.25 -13.24
C GLN A 18 17.74 7.82 -12.99
N THR A 19 16.98 7.98 -14.06
CA THR A 19 15.55 8.31 -13.98
C THR A 19 14.74 7.01 -13.85
N ALA A 20 14.29 6.71 -12.64
CA ALA A 20 13.51 5.51 -12.36
C ALA A 20 12.04 5.66 -12.82
N VAL A 21 11.48 6.85 -12.65
CA VAL A 21 10.10 7.20 -13.05
C VAL A 21 10.15 8.57 -13.74
N ASN A 22 9.59 8.66 -14.94
CA ASN A 22 9.69 9.88 -15.76
C ASN A 22 8.31 10.41 -16.15
N SER A 23 7.90 11.49 -15.50
CA SER A 23 6.69 12.27 -15.81
C SER A 23 5.43 11.42 -16.00
N VAL A 24 5.17 10.51 -15.05
CA VAL A 24 4.05 9.57 -15.14
C VAL A 24 2.75 10.23 -14.66
N ASN A 25 1.72 10.09 -15.49
CA ASN A 25 0.36 10.55 -15.20
C ASN A 25 -0.56 9.34 -15.06
N LEU A 26 -1.05 9.09 -13.85
CA LEU A 26 -2.01 8.04 -13.56
C LEU A 26 -3.36 8.65 -13.20
N HIS A 27 -4.42 7.97 -13.61
CA HIS A 27 -5.80 8.39 -13.34
C HIS A 27 -6.62 7.17 -12.92
N VAL A 28 -6.70 6.94 -11.62
CA VAL A 28 -7.40 5.77 -11.05
C VAL A 28 -8.77 6.21 -10.54
N LYS A 29 -9.82 5.65 -11.14
CA LYS A 29 -11.21 5.90 -10.74
C LYS A 29 -11.63 5.01 -9.57
N PRO A 30 -12.59 5.44 -8.74
CA PRO A 30 -13.13 4.60 -7.68
C PRO A 30 -13.82 3.35 -8.22
N GLY A 31 -13.83 2.28 -7.41
CA GLY A 31 -14.49 1.02 -7.76
C GLY A 31 -13.84 0.27 -8.91
N ARG A 32 -12.55 0.50 -9.18
CA ARG A 32 -11.82 -0.15 -10.27
C ARG A 32 -10.60 -0.91 -9.75
N ILE A 33 -10.25 -1.97 -10.45
CA ILE A 33 -8.94 -2.61 -10.35
C ILE A 33 -8.08 -2.03 -11.46
N TYR A 34 -6.99 -1.39 -11.09
CA TYR A 34 -6.08 -0.73 -12.02
C TYR A 34 -4.78 -1.52 -12.14
N GLY A 35 -4.47 -2.01 -13.33
CA GLY A 35 -3.25 -2.76 -13.61
C GLY A 35 -2.10 -1.83 -13.99
N LEU A 36 -0.99 -1.94 -13.28
CA LEU A 36 0.25 -1.23 -13.59
C LEU A 36 1.25 -2.23 -14.18
N LEU A 37 1.40 -2.21 -15.49
CA LEU A 37 2.18 -3.18 -16.23
C LEU A 37 3.53 -2.59 -16.65
N GLY A 38 4.54 -3.43 -16.69
CA GLY A 38 5.89 -3.08 -17.13
C GLY A 38 6.87 -4.17 -16.78
N ARG A 39 8.05 -4.14 -17.41
CA ARG A 39 9.15 -5.04 -17.09
C ARG A 39 9.70 -4.78 -15.69
N ASN A 40 10.37 -5.75 -15.09
CA ASN A 40 11.14 -5.55 -13.88
C ASN A 40 12.13 -4.38 -14.08
N GLY A 41 12.16 -3.46 -13.11
CA GLY A 41 12.97 -2.24 -13.22
C GLY A 41 12.33 -1.09 -13.99
N ALA A 42 11.06 -1.22 -14.43
CA ALA A 42 10.35 -0.15 -15.15
C ALA A 42 9.80 0.96 -14.22
N GLY A 43 10.03 0.86 -12.91
CA GLY A 43 9.62 1.88 -11.95
C GLY A 43 8.26 1.64 -11.29
N LYS A 44 7.60 0.49 -11.50
CA LYS A 44 6.29 0.17 -10.90
C LYS A 44 6.30 0.25 -9.37
N THR A 45 7.24 -0.44 -8.75
CA THR A 45 7.41 -0.43 -7.29
C THR A 45 7.74 0.97 -6.78
N THR A 46 8.58 1.70 -7.50
CA THR A 46 8.96 3.08 -7.16
C THR A 46 7.75 4.01 -7.17
N ILE A 47 6.87 3.88 -8.17
CA ILE A 47 5.60 4.63 -8.23
C ILE A 47 4.75 4.34 -7.00
N MET A 48 4.56 3.06 -6.65
CA MET A 48 3.79 2.69 -5.47
C MET A 48 4.41 3.22 -4.18
N LYS A 49 5.73 3.14 -4.04
CA LYS A 49 6.45 3.69 -2.89
C LYS A 49 6.29 5.21 -2.76
N MET A 50 6.29 5.93 -3.87
CA MET A 50 6.06 7.37 -3.85
C MET A 50 4.63 7.73 -3.44
N ILE A 51 3.63 7.00 -3.96
CA ILE A 51 2.22 7.19 -3.59
C ILE A 51 2.01 6.93 -2.10
N LEU A 52 2.71 5.95 -1.53
CA LEU A 52 2.61 5.59 -0.11
C LEU A 52 3.52 6.42 0.82
N GLY A 53 4.28 7.35 0.28
CA GLY A 53 5.21 8.16 1.07
C GLY A 53 6.43 7.40 1.60
N LEU A 54 6.73 6.23 1.04
CA LEU A 54 7.87 5.41 1.44
C LEU A 54 9.18 5.85 0.79
N THR A 55 9.07 6.63 -0.28
CA THR A 55 10.22 7.22 -0.97
C THR A 55 9.88 8.67 -1.37
N PRO A 56 10.81 9.62 -1.24
CA PRO A 56 10.56 11.00 -1.64
C PRO A 56 10.33 11.14 -3.13
N ILE A 57 9.43 12.03 -3.51
CA ILE A 57 9.18 12.41 -4.90
C ILE A 57 10.26 13.40 -5.33
N THR A 58 10.85 13.21 -6.51
CA THR A 58 11.80 14.16 -7.08
C THR A 58 11.07 15.38 -7.64
N SER A 59 10.03 15.15 -8.44
CA SER A 59 9.15 16.21 -8.97
C SER A 59 7.79 15.63 -9.36
N GLY A 60 6.84 16.52 -9.62
CA GLY A 60 5.46 16.14 -9.86
C GLY A 60 4.64 16.05 -8.58
N GLU A 61 3.41 15.62 -8.71
CA GLU A 61 2.45 15.57 -7.61
C GLU A 61 1.69 14.25 -7.58
N VAL A 62 1.23 13.90 -6.38
CA VAL A 62 0.32 12.77 -6.15
C VAL A 62 -0.85 13.27 -5.33
N ASP A 63 -2.05 13.08 -5.86
CA ASP A 63 -3.29 13.31 -5.16
C ASP A 63 -3.97 11.97 -4.88
N VAL A 64 -4.44 11.79 -3.65
CA VAL A 64 -5.20 10.62 -3.23
C VAL A 64 -6.49 11.10 -2.56
N PHE A 65 -7.61 10.52 -2.96
CA PHE A 65 -8.93 10.94 -2.50
C PHE A 65 -9.17 12.45 -2.72
N GLY A 66 -8.66 13.00 -3.83
CA GLY A 66 -8.80 14.40 -4.17
C GLY A 66 -7.91 15.36 -3.38
N GLN A 67 -6.96 14.87 -2.60
CA GLN A 67 -6.03 15.69 -1.80
C GLN A 67 -4.58 15.33 -2.11
N ASN A 68 -3.73 16.36 -2.22
CA ASN A 68 -2.30 16.14 -2.34
C ASN A 68 -1.77 15.39 -1.12
N ILE A 69 -0.97 14.35 -1.34
CA ILE A 69 -0.43 13.57 -0.22
C ILE A 69 0.48 14.41 0.69
N LYS A 70 1.18 15.38 0.11
CA LYS A 70 2.06 16.27 0.88
C LYS A 70 1.21 17.21 1.74
N GLY A 71 1.36 17.08 3.04
CA GLY A 71 0.61 17.86 4.03
C GLY A 71 -0.72 17.26 4.46
N HIS A 72 -1.15 16.13 3.87
CA HIS A 72 -2.40 15.45 4.22
C HIS A 72 -2.19 13.98 4.59
N GLU A 73 -0.97 13.58 4.90
CA GLU A 73 -0.57 12.20 5.17
C GLU A 73 -1.43 11.56 6.26
N LYS A 74 -1.68 12.28 7.34
CA LYS A 74 -2.47 11.78 8.48
C LYS A 74 -3.93 11.50 8.14
N ARG A 75 -4.47 12.13 7.10
CA ARG A 75 -5.84 11.91 6.64
C ARG A 75 -5.92 10.80 5.60
N ILE A 76 -4.89 10.68 4.78
CA ILE A 76 -4.87 9.79 3.61
C ILE A 76 -4.44 8.38 3.99
N TYR A 77 -3.28 8.22 4.61
CA TYR A 77 -2.68 6.90 4.82
C TYR A 77 -3.48 5.94 5.72
N PRO A 78 -4.21 6.39 6.76
CA PRO A 78 -5.07 5.48 7.51
C PRO A 78 -6.18 4.81 6.68
N ARG A 79 -6.51 5.37 5.51
CA ARG A 79 -7.54 4.86 4.59
C ARG A 79 -6.98 3.92 3.52
N ILE A 80 -5.67 3.71 3.50
CA ILE A 80 -4.99 2.90 2.48
C ILE A 80 -4.50 1.60 3.12
N GLY A 81 -4.77 0.47 2.45
CA GLY A 81 -4.07 -0.79 2.69
C GLY A 81 -3.06 -1.01 1.57
N ALA A 82 -1.88 -1.48 1.90
CA ALA A 82 -0.83 -1.72 0.91
C ALA A 82 0.04 -2.91 1.26
N ILE A 83 0.46 -3.63 0.22
CA ILE A 83 1.50 -4.65 0.29
C ILE A 83 2.48 -4.34 -0.83
N ILE A 84 3.76 -4.16 -0.47
CA ILE A 84 4.84 -3.95 -1.43
C ILE A 84 5.77 -5.16 -1.38
N GLU A 85 5.95 -5.81 -2.53
CA GLU A 85 6.79 -7.01 -2.71
C GLU A 85 6.26 -8.20 -1.92
N ALA A 86 6.69 -8.39 -0.66
CA ALA A 86 6.25 -9.48 0.19
C ALA A 86 5.68 -8.94 1.51
N PRO A 87 4.71 -9.63 2.13
CA PRO A 87 4.22 -9.24 3.44
C PRO A 87 5.33 -9.36 4.49
N GLY A 88 5.50 -8.30 5.29
CA GLY A 88 6.49 -8.25 6.36
C GLY A 88 6.03 -8.96 7.63
N PHE A 89 5.48 -10.14 7.51
CA PHE A 89 4.99 -10.91 8.66
C PHE A 89 6.12 -11.68 9.34
N TYR A 90 5.93 -11.95 10.64
CA TYR A 90 6.87 -12.71 11.45
C TYR A 90 6.62 -14.22 11.25
N PRO A 91 7.61 -14.97 10.74
CA PRO A 91 7.44 -16.41 10.42
C PRO A 91 7.15 -17.27 11.63
N ASN A 92 7.64 -16.87 12.80
CA ASN A 92 7.52 -17.58 14.09
C ASN A 92 6.25 -17.23 14.87
N LEU A 93 5.38 -16.42 14.32
CA LEU A 93 4.08 -16.08 14.90
C LEU A 93 2.96 -16.69 14.08
N THR A 94 1.80 -16.87 14.71
CA THR A 94 0.59 -17.31 14.01
C THR A 94 0.03 -16.20 13.12
N GLY A 95 -0.91 -16.54 12.24
CA GLY A 95 -1.62 -15.55 11.44
C GLY A 95 -2.36 -14.53 12.30
N THR A 96 -3.03 -14.98 13.35
CA THR A 96 -3.74 -14.10 14.29
C THR A 96 -2.80 -13.14 15.00
N GLU A 97 -1.69 -13.64 15.55
CA GLU A 97 -0.68 -12.82 16.25
C GLU A 97 -0.06 -11.76 15.31
N ASN A 98 0.25 -12.15 14.08
CA ASN A 98 0.74 -11.20 13.06
C ASN A 98 -0.27 -10.07 12.82
N LEU A 99 -1.53 -10.41 12.58
CA LEU A 99 -2.57 -9.42 12.30
C LEU A 99 -2.85 -8.53 13.52
N GLU A 100 -2.74 -9.05 14.74
CA GLU A 100 -2.87 -8.25 15.95
C GLU A 100 -1.79 -7.17 16.05
N ILE A 101 -0.55 -7.47 15.67
CA ILE A 101 0.54 -6.49 15.60
C ILE A 101 0.21 -5.40 14.60
N PHE A 102 -0.20 -5.76 13.38
CA PHE A 102 -0.55 -4.80 12.35
C PHE A 102 -1.77 -3.96 12.70
N ALA A 103 -2.77 -4.55 13.36
CA ALA A 103 -3.93 -3.81 13.85
C ALA A 103 -3.54 -2.73 14.86
N LYS A 104 -2.62 -3.04 15.78
CA LYS A 104 -2.09 -2.06 16.73
C LYS A 104 -1.29 -0.96 16.05
N LEU A 105 -0.46 -1.31 15.07
CA LEU A 105 0.35 -0.33 14.32
C LEU A 105 -0.52 0.66 13.53
N ARG A 106 -1.73 0.28 13.14
CA ARG A 106 -2.66 1.18 12.46
C ARG A 106 -3.35 2.19 13.39
N GLY A 107 -3.15 2.09 14.69
CA GLY A 107 -3.61 3.07 15.67
C GLY A 107 -4.78 2.60 16.53
N THR A 108 -6.00 2.59 16.01
CA THR A 108 -7.21 2.20 16.76
C THR A 108 -7.86 0.96 16.12
N PRO A 109 -7.48 -0.25 16.54
CA PRO A 109 -8.08 -1.46 16.02
C PRO A 109 -9.56 -1.53 16.45
N GLN A 110 -10.45 -1.79 15.50
CA GLN A 110 -11.84 -2.10 15.79
C GLN A 110 -11.93 -3.45 16.52
N PRO A 111 -12.88 -3.60 17.46
CA PRO A 111 -13.15 -4.91 18.05
C PRO A 111 -13.39 -5.95 16.96
N ASN A 112 -12.82 -7.13 17.11
CA ASN A 112 -12.92 -8.23 16.13
C ASN A 112 -12.32 -7.94 14.73
N ALA A 113 -11.53 -6.87 14.55
CA ALA A 113 -10.94 -6.54 13.24
C ALA A 113 -10.12 -7.70 12.67
N VAL A 114 -9.29 -8.35 13.50
CA VAL A 114 -8.46 -9.49 13.10
C VAL A 114 -9.32 -10.69 12.73
N LYS A 115 -10.31 -11.02 13.56
CA LYS A 115 -11.24 -12.11 13.28
C LYS A 115 -11.99 -11.90 11.97
N ASN A 116 -12.53 -10.70 11.77
CA ASN A 116 -13.26 -10.36 10.56
C ASN A 116 -12.37 -10.42 9.31
N ALA A 117 -11.14 -9.94 9.40
CA ALA A 117 -10.19 -10.01 8.28
C ALA A 117 -9.87 -11.46 7.89
N LEU A 118 -9.67 -12.34 8.86
CA LEU A 118 -9.44 -13.77 8.60
C LEU A 118 -10.67 -14.44 8.00
N GLU A 119 -11.87 -14.12 8.48
CA GLU A 119 -13.12 -14.65 7.90
C GLU A 119 -13.30 -14.27 6.44
N VAL A 120 -13.00 -13.01 6.08
CA VAL A 120 -13.10 -12.52 4.69
C VAL A 120 -12.26 -13.36 3.72
N VAL A 121 -11.09 -13.79 4.15
CA VAL A 121 -10.17 -14.60 3.33
C VAL A 121 -10.29 -16.11 3.59
N GLY A 122 -11.23 -16.53 4.43
CA GLY A 122 -11.48 -17.95 4.71
C GLY A 122 -10.41 -18.63 5.56
N LEU A 123 -9.68 -17.88 6.36
CA LEU A 123 -8.66 -18.42 7.27
C LEU A 123 -9.18 -18.51 8.71
N PRO A 124 -8.76 -19.56 9.47
CA PRO A 124 -9.24 -19.75 10.83
C PRO A 124 -8.67 -18.71 11.81
N TYR A 125 -9.53 -18.21 12.69
CA TYR A 125 -9.15 -17.33 13.78
C TYR A 125 -8.55 -18.12 14.94
N LYS A 126 -7.45 -17.60 15.49
CA LYS A 126 -6.71 -18.23 16.62
C LYS A 126 -6.17 -19.65 16.31
N ASP A 127 -5.91 -19.95 15.05
CA ASP A 127 -5.20 -21.16 14.67
C ASP A 127 -3.74 -21.08 15.18
N LYS A 128 -3.24 -22.21 15.65
CA LYS A 128 -1.85 -22.33 16.15
C LYS A 128 -0.81 -22.45 15.02
N LYS A 129 -1.24 -22.53 13.78
CA LYS A 129 -0.35 -22.63 12.62
C LYS A 129 0.52 -21.39 12.49
N LEU A 130 1.84 -21.56 12.42
CA LEU A 130 2.78 -20.47 12.25
C LEU A 130 2.73 -19.94 10.80
N PHE A 131 2.98 -18.63 10.66
CA PHE A 131 2.98 -17.99 9.34
C PHE A 131 3.95 -18.67 8.36
N SER A 132 5.11 -19.14 8.84
CA SER A 132 6.08 -19.90 8.01
C SER A 132 5.50 -21.13 7.33
N LYS A 133 4.38 -21.65 7.80
CA LYS A 133 3.71 -22.84 7.26
C LYS A 133 2.58 -22.53 6.28
N TYR A 134 2.23 -21.24 6.10
CA TYR A 134 1.27 -20.84 5.07
C TYR A 134 1.94 -20.85 3.68
N SER A 135 1.18 -21.22 2.66
CA SER A 135 1.63 -21.04 1.28
C SER A 135 1.47 -19.58 0.83
N LEU A 136 2.38 -19.12 0.01
CA LEU A 136 2.32 -17.81 -0.61
C LEU A 136 1.56 -17.85 -1.93
#